data_62dcee1c53c1d50e36d29bdefff22b65
#
_entry.id   62dcee1c53c1d50e36d29bdefff22b65
#
_cell.length_a   1.000
_cell.length_b   1.000
_cell.length_c   1.000
_cell.angle_alpha   90.00
_cell.angle_beta   90.00
_cell.angle_gamma   90.00
#
_symmetry.space_group_name_H-M   'P 1'
#
loop_
_entity.id
_entity.type
_entity.pdbx_description
1 polymer ?
#
loop_
_entity_poly.entity_id
_entity_poly.type
_entity_poly.pdbx_seq_one_letter_code
_entity_poly.pdbx_strand_id
1 'polypeptide(L)'
;MASPASIVKLPNRGMASDPEPAQVSYLPWLPYWAVMEADFLQVLRSWVYRSWVLVVALTAIGLFTYRWGLHHEAKIIQPASHVIIHLMRGMLVGSVALVGVIAAGAIAAERGSLADSILSRGISRHQYYLGKWHGRLLAIMLGHALLGAIAITGARFVLHEDVTVEGGAAAVAMSGAMLAVVVSLGVMMSALFARPLAAAAALWVLLYAAGVVFGALPHSVPTPEWVLQKLPYVLKGEFTREMLTQVAMYAGGACVASAVVGMFLFSRKDI
;
A
#
# COMPACT_ATOMS: atom_id res chain seq x y z
N MET A 1 -18.68 -65.08 -62.49
CA MET A 1 -17.83 -65.66 -61.42
C MET A 1 -17.02 -64.49 -60.82
N ALA A 2 -17.46 -63.96 -59.72
CA ALA A 2 -16.79 -62.84 -59.01
C ALA A 2 -16.04 -63.42 -57.83
N SER A 3 -14.71 -63.10 -57.74
CA SER A 3 -13.82 -63.53 -56.68
C SER A 3 -14.08 -62.72 -55.36
N PRO A 4 -14.12 -63.35 -54.18
CA PRO A 4 -14.35 -62.64 -52.94
C PRO A 4 -13.09 -61.87 -52.52
N ALA A 5 -13.27 -60.58 -52.21
CA ALA A 5 -12.24 -59.69 -51.68
C ALA A 5 -11.78 -60.16 -50.28
N SER A 6 -10.48 -60.41 -50.15
CA SER A 6 -9.82 -60.72 -48.89
C SER A 6 -9.82 -59.49 -47.94
N ILE A 7 -10.51 -59.62 -46.81
CA ILE A 7 -10.51 -58.63 -45.72
C ILE A 7 -9.12 -58.72 -45.04
N VAL A 8 -8.29 -57.68 -45.25
CA VAL A 8 -7.06 -57.48 -44.53
C VAL A 8 -7.40 -57.04 -43.11
N LYS A 9 -7.20 -57.94 -42.12
CA LYS A 9 -7.29 -57.61 -40.68
C LYS A 9 -6.10 -56.70 -40.32
N LEU A 10 -6.37 -55.44 -40.10
CA LEU A 10 -5.38 -54.52 -39.53
C LEU A 10 -4.97 -54.98 -38.12
N PRO A 11 -3.69 -54.99 -37.78
CA PRO A 11 -3.24 -55.37 -36.45
C PRO A 11 -3.78 -54.36 -35.42
N ASN A 12 -4.39 -54.91 -34.38
CA ASN A 12 -4.88 -54.19 -33.22
C ASN A 12 -3.71 -53.48 -32.60
N ARG A 13 -3.50 -52.17 -32.88
CA ARG A 13 -2.59 -51.32 -32.16
C ARG A 13 -3.12 -51.24 -30.73
N GLY A 14 -2.43 -51.96 -29.83
CA GLY A 14 -2.70 -51.88 -28.40
C GLY A 14 -2.87 -50.40 -28.03
N MET A 15 -4.04 -50.06 -27.45
CA MET A 15 -4.25 -48.78 -26.84
C MET A 15 -3.12 -48.55 -25.87
N ALA A 16 -2.15 -47.70 -26.26
CA ALA A 16 -1.21 -47.16 -25.31
C ALA A 16 -2.09 -46.52 -24.20
N SER A 17 -1.95 -47.03 -23.00
CA SER A 17 -2.61 -46.44 -21.82
C SER A 17 -2.34 -44.94 -21.84
N ASP A 18 -3.42 -44.15 -21.97
CA ASP A 18 -3.28 -42.69 -21.87
C ASP A 18 -2.44 -42.39 -20.63
N PRO A 19 -1.42 -41.54 -20.73
CA PRO A 19 -0.60 -41.19 -19.59
C PRO A 19 -1.54 -40.63 -18.50
N GLU A 20 -1.52 -41.26 -17.33
CA GLU A 20 -2.30 -40.90 -16.18
C GLU A 20 -2.15 -39.36 -15.99
N PRO A 21 -3.24 -38.56 -15.93
CA PRO A 21 -3.14 -37.13 -15.86
C PRO A 21 -2.28 -36.79 -14.64
N ALA A 22 -1.16 -36.14 -14.87
CA ALA A 22 -0.26 -35.70 -13.81
C ALA A 22 -1.07 -34.99 -12.74
N GLN A 23 -1.09 -35.53 -11.53
CA GLN A 23 -1.77 -34.92 -10.39
C GLN A 23 -1.08 -33.57 -10.11
N VAL A 24 -1.67 -32.50 -10.65
CA VAL A 24 -1.23 -31.14 -10.36
C VAL A 24 -1.53 -30.86 -8.90
N SER A 25 -0.52 -30.87 -8.05
CA SER A 25 -0.65 -30.49 -6.64
C SER A 25 -1.06 -29.00 -6.58
N TYR A 26 -2.32 -28.77 -6.29
CA TYR A 26 -2.87 -27.42 -6.21
C TYR A 26 -2.44 -26.77 -4.88
N LEU A 27 -1.54 -25.79 -4.94
CA LEU A 27 -1.18 -24.98 -3.78
C LEU A 27 -2.30 -23.95 -3.54
N PRO A 28 -3.07 -24.08 -2.45
CA PRO A 28 -4.29 -23.25 -2.24
C PRO A 28 -4.00 -21.75 -2.12
N TRP A 29 -2.76 -21.37 -1.82
CA TRP A 29 -2.36 -19.96 -1.70
C TRP A 29 -1.79 -19.35 -2.98
N LEU A 30 -1.57 -20.14 -4.03
CA LEU A 30 -1.02 -19.65 -5.30
C LEU A 30 -1.87 -18.53 -5.93
N PRO A 31 -3.21 -18.61 -5.95
CA PRO A 31 -4.06 -17.55 -6.49
C PRO A 31 -3.91 -16.23 -5.71
N TYR A 32 -3.79 -16.29 -4.40
CA TYR A 32 -3.55 -15.10 -3.56
C TYR A 32 -2.24 -14.40 -3.94
N TRP A 33 -1.14 -15.15 -4.04
CA TRP A 33 0.16 -14.59 -4.40
C TRP A 33 0.14 -13.98 -5.81
N ALA A 34 -0.49 -14.65 -6.75
CA ALA A 34 -0.62 -14.14 -8.13
C ALA A 34 -1.39 -12.80 -8.18
N VAL A 35 -2.49 -12.67 -7.42
CA VAL A 35 -3.25 -11.42 -7.33
C VAL A 35 -2.43 -10.33 -6.66
N MET A 36 -1.75 -10.66 -5.55
CA MET A 36 -0.92 -9.71 -4.81
C MET A 36 0.22 -9.17 -5.67
N GLU A 37 0.96 -10.04 -6.35
CA GLU A 37 2.06 -9.67 -7.24
C GLU A 37 1.59 -8.82 -8.42
N ALA A 38 0.50 -9.24 -9.07
CA ALA A 38 -0.07 -8.50 -10.19
C ALA A 38 -0.50 -7.10 -9.78
N ASP A 39 -1.19 -6.95 -8.64
CA ASP A 39 -1.62 -5.63 -8.14
C ASP A 39 -0.43 -4.77 -7.70
N PHE A 40 0.54 -5.36 -7.01
CA PHE A 40 1.77 -4.66 -6.63
C PHE A 40 2.49 -4.07 -7.86
N LEU A 41 2.73 -4.88 -8.89
CA LEU A 41 3.36 -4.42 -10.12
C LEU A 41 2.50 -3.39 -10.88
N GLN A 42 1.17 -3.56 -10.87
CA GLN A 42 0.24 -2.60 -11.46
C GLN A 42 0.34 -1.23 -10.79
N VAL A 43 0.42 -1.19 -9.45
CA VAL A 43 0.59 0.06 -8.70
C VAL A 43 1.91 0.72 -9.05
N LEU A 44 3.02 0.01 -9.04
CA LEU A 44 4.35 0.56 -9.37
C LEU A 44 4.42 1.13 -10.79
N ARG A 45 3.67 0.54 -11.72
CA ARG A 45 3.58 0.99 -13.12
C ARG A 45 2.59 2.13 -13.33
N SER A 46 1.69 2.37 -12.35
CA SER A 46 0.67 3.41 -12.48
C SER A 46 1.27 4.81 -12.55
N TRP A 47 0.67 5.66 -13.39
CA TRP A 47 1.09 7.06 -13.51
C TRP A 47 0.94 7.81 -12.17
N VAL A 48 -0.12 7.55 -11.42
CA VAL A 48 -0.39 8.21 -10.14
C VAL A 48 0.72 7.90 -9.13
N TYR A 49 1.16 6.63 -9.03
CA TYR A 49 2.26 6.25 -8.15
C TYR A 49 3.58 6.91 -8.55
N ARG A 50 3.90 6.89 -9.85
CA ARG A 50 5.13 7.53 -10.36
C ARG A 50 5.12 9.04 -10.14
N SER A 51 3.98 9.70 -10.36
CA SER A 51 3.81 11.12 -10.06
C SER A 51 3.99 11.42 -8.58
N TRP A 52 3.44 10.59 -7.69
CA TRP A 52 3.63 10.72 -6.26
C TRP A 52 5.11 10.64 -5.87
N VAL A 53 5.82 9.62 -6.32
CA VAL A 53 7.27 9.46 -6.05
C VAL A 53 8.05 10.66 -6.59
N LEU A 54 7.75 11.10 -7.81
CA LEU A 54 8.42 12.24 -8.45
C LEU A 54 8.19 13.53 -7.67
N VAL A 55 6.95 13.85 -7.30
CA VAL A 55 6.61 15.07 -6.54
C VAL A 55 7.32 15.08 -5.20
N VAL A 56 7.30 13.95 -4.48
CA VAL A 56 7.99 13.86 -3.19
C VAL A 56 9.50 14.00 -3.35
N ALA A 57 10.10 13.36 -4.36
CA ALA A 57 11.54 13.48 -4.64
C ALA A 57 11.93 14.90 -5.01
N LEU A 58 11.17 15.57 -5.87
CA LEU A 58 11.41 16.97 -6.24
C LEU A 58 11.26 17.92 -5.04
N THR A 59 10.27 17.67 -4.18
CA THR A 59 10.09 18.45 -2.94
C THR A 59 11.28 18.26 -2.00
N ALA A 60 11.77 17.02 -1.85
CA ALA A 60 12.95 16.75 -1.05
C ALA A 60 14.20 17.48 -1.59
N ILE A 61 14.45 17.35 -2.90
CA ILE A 61 15.58 18.04 -3.56
C ILE A 61 15.44 19.55 -3.39
N GLY A 62 14.25 20.12 -3.62
CA GLY A 62 14.00 21.57 -3.46
C GLY A 62 14.25 22.05 -2.04
N LEU A 63 13.82 21.32 -1.03
CA LEU A 63 14.08 21.68 0.39
C LEU A 63 15.55 21.57 0.75
N PHE A 64 16.25 20.54 0.28
CA PHE A 64 17.69 20.40 0.52
C PHE A 64 18.51 21.51 -0.16
N THR A 65 18.20 21.82 -1.42
CA THR A 65 18.87 22.92 -2.17
C THR A 65 18.57 24.29 -1.55
N TYR A 66 17.33 24.55 -1.16
CA TYR A 66 16.94 25.77 -0.47
C TYR A 66 17.74 25.96 0.82
N ARG A 67 17.86 24.92 1.61
CA ARG A 67 18.60 24.97 2.85
C ARG A 67 20.12 25.15 2.63
N TRP A 68 20.67 24.44 1.65
CA TRP A 68 22.07 24.60 1.28
C TRP A 68 22.38 26.04 0.90
N GLY A 69 21.49 26.70 0.14
CA GLY A 69 21.60 28.12 -0.19
C GLY A 69 21.54 29.03 1.04
N LEU A 70 20.58 28.81 1.95
CA LEU A 70 20.48 29.58 3.20
C LEU A 70 21.74 29.48 4.06
N HIS A 71 22.33 28.29 4.14
CA HIS A 71 23.55 28.08 4.91
C HIS A 71 24.74 28.82 4.31
N HIS A 72 24.89 28.82 2.98
CA HIS A 72 26.02 29.46 2.28
C HIS A 72 25.90 30.99 2.19
N GLU A 73 24.70 31.49 1.87
CA GLU A 73 24.50 32.91 1.60
C GLU A 73 24.12 33.71 2.84
N ALA A 74 23.22 33.20 3.68
CA ALA A 74 22.70 33.93 4.82
C ALA A 74 23.34 33.54 6.17
N LYS A 75 24.19 32.49 6.22
CA LYS A 75 24.79 31.91 7.45
C LYS A 75 23.74 31.55 8.51
N ILE A 76 22.51 31.30 8.10
CA ILE A 76 21.40 30.93 8.99
C ILE A 76 21.49 29.42 9.23
N ILE A 77 21.81 29.01 10.44
CA ILE A 77 21.84 27.61 10.86
C ILE A 77 20.45 27.23 11.33
N GLN A 78 19.70 26.51 10.48
CA GLN A 78 18.44 25.89 10.89
C GLN A 78 18.68 24.41 11.19
N PRO A 79 18.11 23.82 12.27
CA PRO A 79 18.24 22.40 12.56
C PRO A 79 17.70 21.53 11.41
N ALA A 80 18.38 20.44 11.03
CA ALA A 80 17.95 19.53 9.95
C ALA A 80 16.61 18.89 10.27
N SER A 81 16.34 18.66 11.55
CA SER A 81 15.05 18.18 12.02
C SER A 81 13.90 19.05 11.51
N HIS A 82 14.03 20.36 11.44
CA HIS A 82 12.99 21.25 10.91
C HIS A 82 12.70 21.01 9.43
N VAL A 83 13.72 20.85 8.60
CA VAL A 83 13.54 20.60 7.16
C VAL A 83 12.86 19.24 6.94
N ILE A 84 13.34 18.23 7.67
CA ILE A 84 12.77 16.88 7.56
C ILE A 84 11.34 16.81 8.08
N ILE A 85 11.01 17.56 9.13
CA ILE A 85 9.62 17.67 9.62
C ILE A 85 8.72 18.25 8.55
N HIS A 86 9.11 19.35 7.91
CA HIS A 86 8.31 19.93 6.83
C HIS A 86 8.18 18.98 5.66
N LEU A 87 9.26 18.29 5.29
CA LEU A 87 9.23 17.26 4.25
C LEU A 87 8.29 16.11 4.65
N MET A 88 8.44 15.55 5.85
CA MET A 88 7.60 14.44 6.31
C MET A 88 6.14 14.82 6.47
N ARG A 89 5.84 16.01 7.00
CA ARG A 89 4.46 16.52 7.04
C ARG A 89 3.89 16.71 5.64
N GLY A 90 4.64 17.33 4.74
CA GLY A 90 4.24 17.49 3.35
C GLY A 90 4.05 16.15 2.64
N MET A 91 4.96 15.19 2.85
CA MET A 91 4.83 13.82 2.37
C MET A 91 3.57 13.15 2.91
N LEU A 92 3.30 13.24 4.21
CA LEU A 92 2.15 12.59 4.82
C LEU A 92 0.85 13.20 4.29
N VAL A 93 0.68 14.52 4.39
CA VAL A 93 -0.54 15.22 3.98
C VAL A 93 -0.76 15.11 2.46
N GLY A 94 0.28 15.35 1.67
CA GLY A 94 0.22 15.21 0.21
C GLY A 94 0.01 13.76 -0.24
N SER A 95 0.62 12.80 0.46
CA SER A 95 0.47 11.38 0.16
C SER A 95 -0.93 10.86 0.46
N VAL A 96 -1.61 11.34 1.50
CA VAL A 96 -2.97 10.91 1.83
C VAL A 96 -3.90 11.08 0.64
N ALA A 97 -3.77 12.18 -0.11
CA ALA A 97 -4.58 12.43 -1.30
C ALA A 97 -4.32 11.40 -2.40
N LEU A 98 -3.07 11.26 -2.83
CA LEU A 98 -2.68 10.37 -3.93
C LEU A 98 -2.79 8.89 -3.56
N VAL A 99 -2.37 8.54 -2.35
CA VAL A 99 -2.50 7.18 -1.80
C VAL A 99 -3.97 6.80 -1.67
N GLY A 100 -4.82 7.74 -1.22
CA GLY A 100 -6.26 7.53 -1.15
C GLY A 100 -6.87 7.21 -2.52
N VAL A 101 -6.48 7.92 -3.58
CA VAL A 101 -6.92 7.64 -4.96
C VAL A 101 -6.44 6.27 -5.43
N ILE A 102 -5.15 5.93 -5.20
CA ILE A 102 -4.59 4.63 -5.55
C ILE A 102 -5.35 3.52 -4.83
N ALA A 103 -5.56 3.63 -3.52
CA ALA A 103 -6.22 2.61 -2.72
C ALA A 103 -7.71 2.47 -3.05
N ALA A 104 -8.42 3.58 -3.24
CA ALA A 104 -9.83 3.58 -3.62
C ALA A 104 -10.11 2.98 -5.01
N GLY A 105 -9.11 2.95 -5.88
CA GLY A 105 -9.17 2.29 -7.20
C GLY A 105 -8.95 0.79 -7.18
N ALA A 106 -8.55 0.17 -6.05
CA ALA A 106 -8.06 -1.21 -6.00
C ALA A 106 -9.03 -2.26 -6.57
N ILE A 107 -10.30 -2.19 -6.19
CA ILE A 107 -11.36 -3.14 -6.58
C ILE A 107 -12.39 -2.44 -7.48
N ALA A 108 -12.74 -1.19 -7.14
CA ALA A 108 -13.77 -0.44 -7.84
C ALA A 108 -13.47 -0.23 -9.34
N ALA A 109 -12.20 -0.13 -9.73
CA ALA A 109 -11.79 0.04 -11.13
C ALA A 109 -11.93 -1.25 -11.95
N GLU A 110 -11.94 -2.43 -11.32
CA GLU A 110 -11.96 -3.74 -11.99
C GLU A 110 -13.33 -4.43 -11.92
N ARG A 111 -14.33 -3.78 -11.30
CA ARG A 111 -15.59 -4.41 -10.94
C ARG A 111 -16.48 -4.85 -12.12
N GLY A 112 -16.27 -4.30 -13.31
CA GLY A 112 -17.18 -4.55 -14.44
C GLY A 112 -16.98 -5.89 -15.13
N SER A 113 -15.79 -6.21 -15.59
CA SER A 113 -15.55 -7.41 -16.41
C SER A 113 -14.40 -8.29 -15.91
N LEU A 114 -13.43 -7.72 -15.21
CA LEU A 114 -12.24 -8.46 -14.77
C LEU A 114 -12.48 -9.22 -13.47
N ALA A 115 -13.27 -8.66 -12.54
CA ALA A 115 -13.56 -9.31 -11.26
C ALA A 115 -14.33 -10.63 -11.50
N ASP A 116 -15.33 -10.63 -12.38
CA ASP A 116 -16.10 -11.83 -12.72
C ASP A 116 -15.22 -12.87 -13.42
N SER A 117 -14.37 -12.46 -14.35
CA SER A 117 -13.48 -13.38 -15.07
C SER A 117 -12.40 -14.00 -14.17
N ILE A 118 -11.93 -13.28 -13.16
CA ILE A 118 -10.95 -13.77 -12.19
C ILE A 118 -11.60 -14.74 -11.21
N LEU A 119 -12.79 -14.39 -10.70
CA LEU A 119 -13.53 -15.25 -9.77
C LEU A 119 -14.02 -16.54 -10.43
N SER A 120 -14.39 -16.49 -11.71
CA SER A 120 -14.77 -17.69 -12.48
C SER A 120 -13.62 -18.68 -12.68
N ARG A 121 -12.35 -18.24 -12.52
CA ARG A 121 -11.16 -19.09 -12.61
C ARG A 121 -10.78 -19.79 -11.30
N GLY A 122 -11.67 -19.84 -10.33
CA GLY A 122 -11.45 -20.55 -9.06
C GLY A 122 -10.70 -19.75 -8.00
N ILE A 123 -10.53 -18.44 -8.18
CA ILE A 123 -9.96 -17.55 -7.14
C ILE A 123 -11.07 -17.19 -6.16
N SER A 124 -10.89 -17.48 -4.87
CA SER A 124 -11.89 -17.11 -3.87
C SER A 124 -11.95 -15.59 -3.66
N ARG A 125 -13.13 -15.07 -3.32
CA ARG A 125 -13.33 -13.62 -3.03
C ARG A 125 -12.38 -13.12 -1.94
N HIS A 126 -12.11 -13.95 -0.93
CA HIS A 126 -11.19 -13.61 0.15
C HIS A 126 -9.74 -13.50 -0.33
N GLN A 127 -9.28 -14.45 -1.15
CA GLN A 127 -7.94 -14.43 -1.73
C GLN A 127 -7.74 -13.21 -2.62
N TYR A 128 -8.74 -12.88 -3.44
CA TYR A 128 -8.72 -11.70 -4.29
C TYR A 128 -8.63 -10.41 -3.46
N TYR A 129 -9.53 -10.25 -2.46
CA TYR A 129 -9.52 -9.06 -1.60
C TYR A 129 -8.21 -8.89 -0.85
N LEU A 130 -7.72 -9.95 -0.19
CA LEU A 130 -6.46 -9.92 0.55
C LEU A 130 -5.26 -9.68 -0.36
N GLY A 131 -5.25 -10.27 -1.56
CA GLY A 131 -4.19 -10.02 -2.55
C GLY A 131 -4.12 -8.55 -2.95
N LYS A 132 -5.27 -7.94 -3.25
CA LYS A 132 -5.38 -6.50 -3.55
C LYS A 132 -4.95 -5.62 -2.39
N TRP A 133 -5.40 -5.94 -1.18
CA TRP A 133 -5.03 -5.19 0.02
C TRP A 133 -3.53 -5.22 0.29
N HIS A 134 -2.93 -6.41 0.30
CA HIS A 134 -1.49 -6.55 0.53
C HIS A 134 -0.65 -5.97 -0.61
N GLY A 135 -1.06 -6.16 -1.87
CA GLY A 135 -0.35 -5.60 -3.03
C GLY A 135 -0.26 -4.07 -2.96
N ARG A 136 -1.38 -3.39 -2.64
CA ARG A 136 -1.42 -1.94 -2.44
C ARG A 136 -0.60 -1.49 -1.24
N LEU A 137 -0.77 -2.18 -0.11
CA LEU A 137 -0.04 -1.87 1.11
C LEU A 137 1.48 -1.97 0.88
N LEU A 138 1.95 -3.07 0.30
CA LEU A 138 3.37 -3.28 0.03
C LEU A 138 3.94 -2.23 -0.93
N ALA A 139 3.24 -1.90 -2.02
CA ALA A 139 3.70 -0.92 -2.98
C ALA A 139 3.88 0.47 -2.35
N ILE A 140 2.90 0.90 -1.55
CA ILE A 140 2.95 2.22 -0.90
C ILE A 140 3.97 2.24 0.22
N MET A 141 4.05 1.19 1.05
CA MET A 141 5.06 1.10 2.11
C MET A 141 6.48 1.07 1.55
N LEU A 142 6.71 0.36 0.44
CA LEU A 142 8.01 0.36 -0.24
C LEU A 142 8.41 1.76 -0.70
N GLY A 143 7.51 2.46 -1.40
CA GLY A 143 7.76 3.83 -1.85
C GLY A 143 8.01 4.78 -0.69
N HIS A 144 7.20 4.72 0.36
CA HIS A 144 7.37 5.53 1.56
C HIS A 144 8.70 5.26 2.27
N ALA A 145 9.06 4.00 2.45
CA ALA A 145 10.32 3.61 3.09
C ALA A 145 11.54 4.07 2.29
N LEU A 146 11.53 3.91 0.96
CA LEU A 146 12.62 4.36 0.08
C LEU A 146 12.78 5.88 0.13
N LEU A 147 11.68 6.63 0.00
CA LEU A 147 11.71 8.09 0.05
C LEU A 147 12.14 8.61 1.44
N GLY A 148 11.66 7.98 2.50
CA GLY A 148 12.07 8.26 3.87
C GLY A 148 13.55 7.98 4.10
N ALA A 149 14.06 6.83 3.63
CA ALA A 149 15.47 6.49 3.73
C ALA A 149 16.37 7.51 2.99
N ILE A 150 15.98 7.92 1.79
CA ILE A 150 16.70 8.95 1.02
C ILE A 150 16.70 10.28 1.77
N ALA A 151 15.55 10.69 2.32
CA ALA A 151 15.44 11.94 3.07
C ALA A 151 16.33 11.94 4.34
N ILE A 152 16.31 10.84 5.11
CA ILE A 152 17.11 10.71 6.34
C ILE A 152 18.60 10.66 6.00
N THR A 153 18.98 9.89 4.98
CA THR A 153 20.36 9.79 4.52
C THR A 153 20.87 11.15 4.04
N GLY A 154 20.08 11.85 3.22
CA GLY A 154 20.39 13.20 2.76
C GLY A 154 20.57 14.19 3.92
N ALA A 155 19.67 14.16 4.92
CA ALA A 155 19.79 15.01 6.08
C ALA A 155 21.06 14.75 6.89
N ARG A 156 21.39 13.49 7.12
CA ARG A 156 22.54 13.11 7.94
C ARG A 156 23.88 13.40 7.25
N PHE A 157 24.01 13.04 5.96
CA PHE A 157 25.28 13.15 5.25
C PHE A 157 25.52 14.51 4.60
N VAL A 158 24.46 15.20 4.17
CA VAL A 158 24.58 16.50 3.51
C VAL A 158 24.50 17.66 4.51
N LEU A 159 23.65 17.54 5.52
CA LEU A 159 23.40 18.62 6.46
C LEU A 159 24.11 18.45 7.81
N HIS A 160 24.73 17.28 8.06
CA HIS A 160 25.54 16.97 9.26
C HIS A 160 24.89 17.29 10.61
N GLU A 161 23.57 17.06 10.76
CA GLU A 161 22.84 17.60 11.90
C GLU A 161 22.08 16.56 12.74
N ASP A 162 21.30 17.06 13.67
CA ASP A 162 20.60 16.50 14.82
C ASP A 162 19.66 15.29 14.57
N VAL A 163 19.65 14.72 13.36
CA VAL A 163 18.86 13.55 13.02
C VAL A 163 19.65 12.26 13.28
N THR A 164 19.11 11.41 14.13
CA THR A 164 19.68 10.08 14.38
C THR A 164 19.13 9.06 13.38
N VAL A 165 19.89 7.99 13.07
CA VAL A 165 19.42 6.92 12.17
C VAL A 165 18.22 6.19 12.78
N GLU A 166 18.30 5.91 14.08
CA GLU A 166 17.23 5.24 14.81
C GLU A 166 15.96 6.10 14.85
N GLY A 167 16.12 7.42 15.14
CA GLY A 167 15.02 8.37 15.12
C GLY A 167 14.39 8.52 13.74
N GLY A 168 15.21 8.56 12.70
CA GLY A 168 14.74 8.58 11.32
C GLY A 168 13.95 7.32 10.95
N ALA A 169 14.46 6.14 11.28
CA ALA A 169 13.76 4.88 11.05
C ALA A 169 12.43 4.81 11.82
N ALA A 170 12.41 5.26 13.09
CA ALA A 170 11.20 5.34 13.89
C ALA A 170 10.19 6.33 13.29
N ALA A 171 10.62 7.49 12.80
CA ALA A 171 9.75 8.48 12.15
C ALA A 171 9.13 7.94 10.86
N VAL A 172 9.91 7.21 10.03
CA VAL A 172 9.40 6.53 8.82
C VAL A 172 8.41 5.44 9.20
N ALA A 173 8.68 4.65 10.24
CA ALA A 173 7.76 3.61 10.71
C ALA A 173 6.44 4.21 11.21
N MET A 174 6.48 5.28 12.01
CA MET A 174 5.27 5.95 12.53
C MET A 174 4.43 6.59 11.41
N SER A 175 5.07 7.30 10.50
CA SER A 175 4.37 7.92 9.35
C SER A 175 3.86 6.86 8.37
N GLY A 176 4.61 5.78 8.16
CA GLY A 176 4.19 4.62 7.39
C GLY A 176 2.97 3.92 7.98
N ALA A 177 2.91 3.78 9.31
CA ALA A 177 1.74 3.23 10.00
C ALA A 177 0.47 4.06 9.71
N MET A 178 0.56 5.39 9.68
CA MET A 178 -0.56 6.25 9.29
C MET A 178 -1.00 6.03 7.84
N LEU A 179 -0.04 5.93 6.90
CA LEU A 179 -0.34 5.64 5.50
C LEU A 179 -0.96 4.26 5.32
N ALA A 180 -0.53 3.26 6.10
CA ALA A 180 -1.12 1.92 6.08
C ALA A 180 -2.61 1.93 6.45
N VAL A 181 -3.02 2.75 7.42
CA VAL A 181 -4.43 2.93 7.77
C VAL A 181 -5.20 3.54 6.60
N VAL A 182 -4.66 4.59 5.95
CA VAL A 182 -5.30 5.23 4.79
C VAL A 182 -5.46 4.25 3.63
N VAL A 183 -4.44 3.44 3.35
CA VAL A 183 -4.50 2.39 2.33
C VAL A 183 -5.59 1.37 2.65
N SER A 184 -5.63 0.89 3.90
CA SER A 184 -6.59 -0.13 4.33
C SER A 184 -8.03 0.38 4.25
N LEU A 185 -8.27 1.61 4.69
CA LEU A 185 -9.57 2.28 4.54
C LEU A 185 -9.92 2.51 3.07
N GLY A 186 -8.96 2.90 2.23
CA GLY A 186 -9.16 3.10 0.80
C GLY A 186 -9.57 1.82 0.08
N VAL A 187 -8.90 0.69 0.36
CA VAL A 187 -9.25 -0.61 -0.20
C VAL A 187 -10.63 -1.06 0.31
N MET A 188 -10.95 -0.84 1.59
CA MET A 188 -12.29 -1.09 2.14
C MET A 188 -13.35 -0.29 1.38
N MET A 189 -13.14 1.02 1.15
CA MET A 189 -14.07 1.85 0.38
C MET A 189 -14.17 1.38 -1.08
N SER A 190 -13.07 0.93 -1.67
CA SER A 190 -13.06 0.35 -3.01
C SER A 190 -13.95 -0.91 -3.13
N ALA A 191 -14.05 -1.70 -2.06
CA ALA A 191 -14.95 -2.85 -2.01
C ALA A 191 -16.43 -2.44 -1.88
N LEU A 192 -16.71 -1.27 -1.26
CA LEU A 192 -18.08 -0.79 -1.05
C LEU A 192 -18.68 -0.13 -2.29
N PHE A 193 -17.92 0.64 -3.04
CA PHE A 193 -18.40 1.45 -4.15
C PHE A 193 -18.02 0.83 -5.50
N ALA A 194 -18.93 0.93 -6.48
CA ALA A 194 -18.70 0.42 -7.83
C ALA A 194 -17.83 1.36 -8.68
N ARG A 195 -17.72 2.64 -8.31
CA ARG A 195 -16.97 3.66 -9.05
C ARG A 195 -15.78 4.13 -8.22
N PRO A 196 -14.56 4.17 -8.80
CA PRO A 196 -13.37 4.62 -8.07
C PRO A 196 -13.50 6.03 -7.47
N LEU A 197 -14.15 6.95 -8.21
CA LEU A 197 -14.38 8.31 -7.75
C LEU A 197 -15.30 8.36 -6.50
N ALA A 198 -16.36 7.56 -6.48
CA ALA A 198 -17.25 7.46 -5.33
C ALA A 198 -16.54 6.86 -4.12
N ALA A 199 -15.70 5.84 -4.33
CA ALA A 199 -14.88 5.25 -3.27
C ALA A 199 -13.88 6.27 -2.70
N ALA A 200 -13.21 7.05 -3.56
CA ALA A 200 -12.30 8.11 -3.15
C ALA A 200 -13.03 9.22 -2.38
N ALA A 201 -14.17 9.68 -2.87
CA ALA A 201 -14.98 10.69 -2.18
C ALA A 201 -15.45 10.21 -0.79
N ALA A 202 -15.92 8.97 -0.69
CA ALA A 202 -16.32 8.37 0.58
C ALA A 202 -15.14 8.22 1.54
N LEU A 203 -13.96 7.86 1.05
CA LEU A 203 -12.74 7.83 1.85
C LEU A 203 -12.42 9.22 2.42
N TRP A 204 -12.51 10.27 1.60
CA TRP A 204 -12.26 11.65 2.05
C TRP A 204 -13.25 12.09 3.12
N VAL A 205 -14.53 11.80 2.93
CA VAL A 205 -15.57 12.10 3.94
C VAL A 205 -15.27 11.35 5.24
N LEU A 206 -14.89 10.08 5.16
CA LEU A 206 -14.53 9.27 6.33
C LEU A 206 -13.30 9.84 7.05
N LEU A 207 -12.23 10.19 6.32
CA LEU A 207 -11.02 10.77 6.92
C LEU A 207 -11.30 12.13 7.57
N TYR A 208 -12.12 12.96 6.95
CA TYR A 208 -12.54 14.23 7.52
C TYR A 208 -13.37 14.03 8.80
N ALA A 209 -14.38 13.15 8.76
CA ALA A 209 -15.19 12.82 9.92
C ALA A 209 -14.34 12.23 11.06
N ALA A 210 -13.41 11.34 10.74
CA ALA A 210 -12.47 10.81 11.72
C ALA A 210 -11.60 11.91 12.33
N GLY A 211 -11.12 12.87 11.54
CA GLY A 211 -10.37 14.03 12.04
C GLY A 211 -11.15 14.86 13.05
N VAL A 212 -12.45 15.11 12.79
CA VAL A 212 -13.33 15.82 13.74
C VAL A 212 -13.51 15.02 15.03
N VAL A 213 -13.74 13.70 14.92
CA VAL A 213 -13.90 12.83 16.09
C VAL A 213 -12.60 12.77 16.90
N PHE A 214 -11.45 12.61 16.24
CA PHE A 214 -10.15 12.58 16.90
C PHE A 214 -9.82 13.91 17.60
N GLY A 215 -10.24 15.04 17.03
CA GLY A 215 -10.10 16.36 17.68
C GLY A 215 -10.89 16.50 19.00
N ALA A 216 -11.94 15.69 19.19
CA ALA A 216 -12.74 15.65 20.40
C ALA A 216 -12.27 14.62 21.44
N LEU A 217 -11.32 13.73 21.07
CA LEU A 217 -10.83 12.68 21.97
C LEU A 217 -9.74 13.21 22.93
N PRO A 218 -9.60 12.56 24.10
CA PRO A 218 -8.50 12.87 25.01
C PRO A 218 -7.14 12.67 24.35
N HIS A 219 -6.16 13.50 24.70
CA HIS A 219 -4.80 13.48 24.14
C HIS A 219 -3.99 12.18 24.42
N SER A 220 -4.58 11.22 25.13
CA SER A 220 -3.99 9.90 25.41
C SER A 220 -4.02 8.93 24.21
N VAL A 221 -4.85 9.23 23.20
CA VAL A 221 -4.96 8.38 21.99
C VAL A 221 -3.97 8.88 20.94
N PRO A 222 -3.16 8.01 20.31
CA PRO A 222 -2.23 8.40 19.26
C PRO A 222 -2.98 8.76 17.96
N THR A 223 -3.50 10.00 17.93
CA THR A 223 -4.14 10.57 16.75
C THR A 223 -3.09 10.91 15.67
N PRO A 224 -3.48 11.08 14.40
CA PRO A 224 -2.56 11.56 13.37
C PRO A 224 -1.87 12.87 13.74
N GLU A 225 -2.58 13.79 14.38
CA GLU A 225 -2.02 15.06 14.84
C GLU A 225 -0.98 14.85 15.94
N TRP A 226 -1.26 14.00 16.92
CA TRP A 226 -0.30 13.63 17.95
C TRP A 226 0.99 13.03 17.37
N VAL A 227 0.89 12.15 16.36
CA VAL A 227 2.04 11.61 15.66
C VAL A 227 2.85 12.73 14.99
N LEU A 228 2.18 13.64 14.27
CA LEU A 228 2.84 14.77 13.61
C LEU A 228 3.54 15.71 14.59
N GLN A 229 2.99 15.91 15.80
CA GLN A 229 3.61 16.73 16.85
C GLN A 229 4.83 16.04 17.46
N LYS A 230 4.85 14.71 17.52
CA LYS A 230 5.97 13.94 18.08
C LYS A 230 7.12 13.70 17.11
N LEU A 231 6.88 13.77 15.79
CA LEU A 231 7.93 13.55 14.78
C LEU A 231 9.25 14.32 15.01
N PRO A 232 9.24 15.61 15.44
CA PRO A 232 10.47 16.34 15.71
C PRO A 232 11.36 15.68 16.75
N TYR A 233 10.76 15.23 17.84
CA TYR A 233 11.46 14.56 18.95
C TYR A 233 11.96 13.19 18.53
N VAL A 234 11.11 12.45 17.81
CA VAL A 234 11.44 11.12 17.27
C VAL A 234 12.67 11.20 16.36
N LEU A 235 12.74 12.17 15.45
CA LEU A 235 13.87 12.35 14.53
C LEU A 235 15.20 12.57 15.27
N LYS A 236 15.17 13.22 16.42
CA LYS A 236 16.34 13.43 17.30
C LYS A 236 16.72 12.18 18.09
N GLY A 237 15.93 11.14 18.07
CA GLY A 237 16.11 9.93 18.88
C GLY A 237 15.42 9.98 20.25
N GLU A 238 14.63 11.03 20.52
CA GLU A 238 13.87 11.20 21.75
C GLU A 238 12.52 10.47 21.65
N PHE A 239 12.54 9.13 21.68
CA PHE A 239 11.34 8.30 21.65
C PHE A 239 11.44 7.10 22.58
N THR A 240 10.29 6.62 23.04
CA THR A 240 10.20 5.41 23.85
C THR A 240 9.68 4.24 23.01
N ARG A 241 10.09 3.02 23.35
CA ARG A 241 9.56 1.81 22.71
C ARG A 241 8.05 1.70 22.91
N GLU A 242 7.55 2.14 24.05
CA GLU A 242 6.11 2.17 24.36
C GLU A 242 5.33 3.02 23.36
N MET A 243 5.84 4.23 23.04
CA MET A 243 5.23 5.11 22.06
C MET A 243 5.12 4.44 20.67
N LEU A 244 6.19 3.79 20.21
CA LEU A 244 6.18 3.07 18.93
C LEU A 244 5.20 1.89 18.95
N THR A 245 5.16 1.16 20.06
CA THR A 245 4.23 0.02 20.24
C THR A 245 2.79 0.50 20.24
N GLN A 246 2.48 1.61 20.92
CA GLN A 246 1.14 2.19 20.90
C GLN A 246 0.71 2.57 19.48
N VAL A 247 1.54 3.32 18.73
CA VAL A 247 1.23 3.68 17.33
C VAL A 247 1.02 2.42 16.48
N ALA A 248 1.89 1.42 16.62
CA ALA A 248 1.78 0.17 15.88
C ALA A 248 0.49 -0.61 16.21
N MET A 249 0.10 -0.68 17.49
CA MET A 249 -1.14 -1.36 17.91
C MET A 249 -2.39 -0.65 17.39
N TYR A 250 -2.48 0.67 17.53
CA TYR A 250 -3.65 1.42 17.05
C TYR A 250 -3.75 1.40 15.52
N ALA A 251 -2.64 1.65 14.82
CA ALA A 251 -2.64 1.61 13.37
C ALA A 251 -2.87 0.18 12.83
N GLY A 252 -2.20 -0.82 13.41
CA GLY A 252 -2.38 -2.23 13.07
C GLY A 252 -3.81 -2.70 13.32
N GLY A 253 -4.38 -2.35 14.47
CA GLY A 253 -5.79 -2.63 14.79
C GLY A 253 -6.75 -1.99 13.78
N ALA A 254 -6.53 -0.73 13.41
CA ALA A 254 -7.34 -0.05 12.39
C ALA A 254 -7.19 -0.68 11.01
N CYS A 255 -5.98 -1.10 10.62
CA CYS A 255 -5.73 -1.81 9.36
C CYS A 255 -6.47 -3.15 9.31
N VAL A 256 -6.35 -3.96 10.37
CA VAL A 256 -7.01 -5.26 10.45
C VAL A 256 -8.53 -5.11 10.48
N ALA A 257 -9.05 -4.18 11.29
CA ALA A 257 -10.49 -3.93 11.37
C ALA A 257 -11.06 -3.51 9.99
N SER A 258 -10.41 -2.57 9.31
CA SER A 258 -10.83 -2.14 7.96
C SER A 258 -10.71 -3.27 6.93
N ALA A 259 -9.67 -4.11 7.01
CA ALA A 259 -9.52 -5.26 6.13
C ALA A 259 -10.62 -6.31 6.34
N VAL A 260 -10.93 -6.63 7.61
CA VAL A 260 -11.99 -7.59 7.95
C VAL A 260 -13.37 -7.07 7.52
N VAL A 261 -13.68 -5.80 7.82
CA VAL A 261 -14.94 -5.18 7.40
C VAL A 261 -15.05 -5.15 5.89
N GLY A 262 -13.99 -4.72 5.19
CA GLY A 262 -13.97 -4.67 3.74
C GLY A 262 -14.14 -6.05 3.10
N MET A 263 -13.48 -7.07 3.62
CA MET A 263 -13.59 -8.45 3.15
C MET A 263 -15.01 -9.00 3.35
N PHE A 264 -15.61 -8.76 4.53
CA PHE A 264 -16.97 -9.19 4.84
C PHE A 264 -18.00 -8.53 3.90
N LEU A 265 -17.88 -7.21 3.69
CA LEU A 265 -18.77 -6.48 2.80
C LEU A 265 -18.60 -6.90 1.32
N PHE A 266 -17.35 -7.17 0.91
CA PHE A 266 -17.07 -7.68 -0.43
C PHE A 266 -17.63 -9.08 -0.66
N SER A 267 -17.58 -9.96 0.35
CA SER A 267 -18.10 -11.33 0.24
C SER A 267 -19.63 -11.40 0.09
N ARG A 268 -20.37 -10.42 0.64
CA ARG A 268 -21.83 -10.36 0.61
C ARG A 268 -22.41 -9.67 -0.61
N LYS A 269 -21.61 -8.99 -1.41
CA LYS A 269 -22.09 -8.33 -2.62
C LYS A 269 -22.22 -9.33 -3.76
N ASP A 270 -23.38 -9.35 -4.40
CA ASP A 270 -23.55 -9.93 -5.70
C ASP A 270 -22.80 -9.06 -6.71
N ILE A 271 -21.79 -9.67 -7.33
CA ILE A 271 -20.92 -9.03 -8.31
C ILE A 271 -21.39 -9.42 -9.69
#